data_0d185b787ba48b1d28b3fef6a2b39d17
#
_entry.id   0d185b787ba48b1d28b3fef6a2b39d17
#
_cell.length_a   1.000
_cell.length_b   1.000
_cell.length_c   1.000
_cell.angle_alpha   90.00
_cell.angle_beta   90.00
_cell.angle_gamma   90.00
#
_symmetry.space_group_name_H-M   'P 1'
#
loop_
_entity.id
_entity.type
_entity.pdbx_description
1 polymer ?
#
loop_
_entity_poly.entity_id
_entity_poly.type
_entity_poly.pdbx_seq_one_letter_code
_entity_poly.pdbx_strand_id
1 'polypeptide(L)'
;MINSFLMAKSNEKCKVAVKTPWGSLSKRVEMNQIEMQGTVLAPIKCSVQLDTLGKECILTGEGMYQYKECLNIPPLLMIDDAIAITECGPESVKVNALIQSKVDMKNLRLGHGKCFKMHVGKNTSCCPILKVQDKNMLTSSREKYLGDIITSDCKINSNIEERYNKGMGIANQIISLLKEISFGQHYFHMAMVFRQSMLLNGILCNSEVLYGLNKTHIETLESVDRYFFKNVFNSLVSTPIESYYIETNSTPIRYIIMARRLMYYWTILQKDDSELAKKVFITQRLLVTKNDWVQQLQSDLEECGITLPEARIKSMKKDAFKSLVKKQIRTLTMQYLVTLRSKHSKSEHLLIENGLKEYLNNSEITLEEKKLLFAMKTRNVNVKTNFRNSYSNLTCRLCAKPGEEESELHLMRCEKIIHESDIKNLMENISYMDIHGSIEKQKNAIKAWKKVFKVWTIKLEGSKLSPSGHQVHVSVGHSASYTPNASAAQTVDTGSPDDDSGSSYVYDFG
;
A
#
# COMPACT_ATOMS: atom_id res chain seq x y z
N MET A 1 20.91 35.77 -4.57
CA MET A 1 21.86 34.67 -4.33
C MET A 1 21.53 33.44 -5.18
N ILE A 2 20.30 32.90 -5.17
CA ILE A 2 19.89 31.73 -6.01
C ILE A 2 20.08 32.04 -7.50
N ASN A 3 19.59 33.19 -8.00
CA ASN A 3 19.72 33.55 -9.41
C ASN A 3 21.20 33.68 -9.84
N SER A 4 22.08 34.23 -8.98
CA SER A 4 23.50 34.34 -9.29
C SER A 4 24.20 33.00 -9.32
N PHE A 5 23.78 32.05 -8.46
CA PHE A 5 24.29 30.70 -8.44
C PHE A 5 23.82 29.88 -9.67
N LEU A 6 22.55 30.05 -10.06
CA LEU A 6 21.99 29.42 -11.25
C LEU A 6 22.66 29.92 -12.54
N MET A 7 22.92 31.24 -12.62
CA MET A 7 23.65 31.85 -13.75
C MET A 7 25.08 31.38 -13.85
N ALA A 8 25.81 31.27 -12.71
CA ALA A 8 27.19 30.79 -12.70
C ALA A 8 27.30 29.33 -13.19
N LYS A 9 26.36 28.45 -12.84
CA LYS A 9 26.38 27.07 -13.31
C LYS A 9 25.90 26.89 -14.75
N SER A 10 25.07 27.76 -15.29
CA SER A 10 24.62 27.69 -16.69
C SER A 10 25.73 27.95 -17.70
N ASN A 11 26.83 28.58 -17.26
CA ASN A 11 28.00 28.84 -18.09
C ASN A 11 29.06 27.72 -18.05
N GLU A 12 28.92 26.73 -17.18
CA GLU A 12 29.81 25.55 -17.19
C GLU A 12 29.41 24.59 -18.32
N LYS A 13 30.31 24.41 -19.27
CA LYS A 13 30.17 23.39 -20.32
C LYS A 13 30.26 21.99 -19.71
N CYS A 14 29.15 21.31 -19.62
CA CYS A 14 29.12 19.95 -19.13
C CYS A 14 29.59 18.97 -20.22
N LYS A 15 30.59 18.14 -19.91
CA LYS A 15 31.09 17.09 -20.82
C LYS A 15 30.62 15.73 -20.29
N VAL A 16 29.85 15.02 -21.09
CA VAL A 16 29.35 13.69 -20.77
C VAL A 16 30.08 12.63 -21.56
N ALA A 17 30.49 11.55 -20.90
CA ALA A 17 31.01 10.35 -21.54
C ALA A 17 30.24 9.12 -21.02
N VAL A 18 29.95 8.19 -21.89
CA VAL A 18 29.30 6.93 -21.55
C VAL A 18 30.34 5.89 -21.18
N LYS A 19 30.21 5.26 -20.01
CA LYS A 19 31.06 4.12 -19.63
C LYS A 19 30.44 2.84 -20.19
N THR A 20 31.19 2.12 -20.99
CA THR A 20 30.76 0.81 -21.51
C THR A 20 30.76 -0.24 -20.40
N PRO A 21 30.02 -1.36 -20.56
CA PRO A 21 30.05 -2.47 -19.60
C PRO A 21 31.46 -3.04 -19.36
N TRP A 22 32.38 -2.88 -20.33
CA TRP A 22 33.77 -3.33 -20.24
C TRP A 22 34.73 -2.28 -19.71
N GLY A 23 34.20 -1.16 -19.14
CA GLY A 23 35.03 -0.16 -18.46
C GLY A 23 35.64 0.93 -19.34
N SER A 24 35.54 0.85 -20.67
CA SER A 24 36.01 1.91 -21.57
C SER A 24 35.05 3.11 -21.55
N LEU A 25 35.60 4.33 -21.67
CA LEU A 25 34.84 5.56 -21.80
C LEU A 25 34.68 5.97 -23.25
N SER A 26 33.48 6.39 -23.64
CA SER A 26 33.26 7.01 -24.95
C SER A 26 34.00 8.36 -25.06
N LYS A 27 34.07 8.91 -26.27
CA LYS A 27 34.50 10.29 -26.48
C LYS A 27 33.59 11.24 -25.66
N ARG A 28 34.20 12.22 -25.00
CA ARG A 28 33.45 13.26 -24.27
C ARG A 28 32.69 14.17 -25.22
N VAL A 29 31.39 14.33 -25.00
CA VAL A 29 30.54 15.23 -25.79
C VAL A 29 30.17 16.42 -24.93
N GLU A 30 30.30 17.64 -25.42
CA GLU A 30 29.83 18.83 -24.73
C GLU A 30 28.31 18.92 -24.84
N MET A 31 27.66 19.06 -23.67
CA MET A 31 26.21 19.17 -23.53
C MET A 31 25.89 20.60 -23.11
N ASN A 32 25.33 21.38 -24.01
CA ASN A 32 25.09 22.81 -23.76
C ASN A 32 23.73 23.14 -23.14
N GLN A 33 22.83 22.15 -22.98
CA GLN A 33 21.43 22.39 -22.60
C GLN A 33 20.82 21.34 -21.66
N ILE A 34 21.62 20.47 -21.00
CA ILE A 34 21.08 19.42 -20.16
C ILE A 34 21.51 19.64 -18.71
N GLU A 35 20.52 19.70 -17.82
CA GLU A 35 20.74 19.48 -16.39
C GLU A 35 20.97 18.00 -16.16
N MET A 36 22.01 17.66 -15.40
CA MET A 36 22.27 16.25 -15.05
C MET A 36 21.10 15.73 -14.19
N GLN A 37 20.41 14.74 -14.72
CA GLN A 37 19.37 14.02 -13.99
C GLN A 37 19.96 13.44 -12.70
N GLY A 38 19.24 13.64 -11.58
CA GLY A 38 19.68 13.19 -10.24
C GLY A 38 20.52 14.18 -9.46
N THR A 39 20.83 15.37 -10.00
CA THR A 39 21.44 16.45 -9.18
C THR A 39 20.39 17.12 -8.31
N VAL A 40 20.76 17.46 -7.06
CA VAL A 40 19.85 18.11 -6.08
C VAL A 40 19.30 19.44 -6.61
N LEU A 41 20.01 20.12 -7.51
CA LEU A 41 19.61 21.42 -8.05
C LEU A 41 18.79 21.34 -9.35
N ALA A 42 18.78 20.23 -10.06
CA ALA A 42 18.05 20.10 -11.33
C ALA A 42 16.55 20.36 -11.17
N PRO A 43 15.83 19.80 -10.19
CA PRO A 43 14.42 20.09 -9.95
C PRO A 43 14.16 21.57 -9.67
N ILE A 44 15.03 22.21 -8.87
CA ILE A 44 14.90 23.63 -8.53
C ILE A 44 15.06 24.51 -9.77
N LYS A 45 16.07 24.22 -10.59
CA LYS A 45 16.31 24.98 -11.83
C LYS A 45 15.15 24.82 -12.82
N CYS A 46 14.65 23.58 -13.02
CA CYS A 46 13.51 23.32 -13.88
C CYS A 46 12.26 24.09 -13.40
N SER A 47 11.97 24.03 -12.10
CA SER A 47 10.84 24.76 -11.50
C SER A 47 10.98 26.28 -11.70
N VAL A 48 12.17 26.86 -11.50
CA VAL A 48 12.39 28.31 -11.73
C VAL A 48 12.23 28.67 -13.20
N GLN A 49 12.68 27.82 -14.12
CA GLN A 49 12.52 28.08 -15.57
C GLN A 49 11.06 28.06 -16.01
N LEU A 50 10.23 27.18 -15.43
CA LEU A 50 8.81 27.03 -15.77
C LEU A 50 7.87 27.90 -14.94
N ASP A 51 8.33 28.47 -13.82
CA ASP A 51 7.52 29.30 -12.91
C ASP A 51 6.86 30.50 -13.62
N THR A 52 7.52 31.02 -14.66
CA THR A 52 6.98 32.13 -15.48
C THR A 52 5.70 31.76 -16.22
N LEU A 53 5.51 30.49 -16.61
CA LEU A 53 4.31 30.01 -17.32
C LEU A 53 3.07 30.17 -16.42
N GLY A 54 3.13 29.62 -15.21
CA GLY A 54 1.99 29.72 -14.27
C GLY A 54 1.67 31.16 -13.89
N LYS A 55 2.70 31.99 -13.64
CA LYS A 55 2.53 33.40 -13.32
C LYS A 55 1.88 34.17 -14.44
N GLU A 56 2.24 33.93 -15.69
CA GLU A 56 1.67 34.61 -16.84
C GLU A 56 0.21 34.24 -17.05
N CYS A 57 -0.15 32.96 -16.94
CA CYS A 57 -1.56 32.54 -16.98
C CYS A 57 -2.39 33.24 -15.89
N ILE A 58 -1.84 33.44 -14.70
CA ILE A 58 -2.51 34.16 -13.61
C ILE A 58 -2.68 35.66 -13.98
N LEU A 59 -1.64 36.28 -14.57
CA LEU A 59 -1.67 37.71 -14.93
C LEU A 59 -2.58 38.02 -16.09
N THR A 60 -2.63 37.17 -17.12
CA THR A 60 -3.43 37.39 -18.32
C THR A 60 -4.85 36.85 -18.19
N GLY A 61 -5.10 35.97 -17.23
CA GLY A 61 -6.35 35.22 -17.13
C GLY A 61 -6.55 34.17 -18.22
N GLU A 62 -5.58 34.04 -19.14
CA GLU A 62 -5.65 33.07 -20.22
C GLU A 62 -5.24 31.66 -19.74
N GLY A 63 -5.98 30.67 -20.22
CA GLY A 63 -5.68 29.28 -19.90
C GLY A 63 -5.98 28.84 -18.46
N MET A 64 -6.86 29.57 -17.78
CA MET A 64 -7.31 29.24 -16.43
C MET A 64 -8.65 28.51 -16.48
N TYR A 65 -8.69 27.32 -15.89
CA TYR A 65 -9.94 26.59 -15.70
C TYR A 65 -10.78 27.23 -14.59
N GLN A 66 -12.03 27.55 -14.88
CA GLN A 66 -12.94 28.14 -13.90
C GLN A 66 -13.67 27.06 -13.10
N TYR A 67 -13.14 26.73 -11.92
CA TYR A 67 -13.76 25.74 -11.04
C TYR A 67 -15.02 26.33 -10.40
N LYS A 68 -16.19 25.83 -10.84
CA LYS A 68 -17.51 26.16 -10.30
C LYS A 68 -17.77 27.68 -10.25
N GLU A 69 -17.33 28.40 -11.25
CA GLU A 69 -17.52 29.85 -11.38
C GLU A 69 -16.91 30.71 -10.25
N CYS A 70 -16.22 30.07 -9.30
CA CYS A 70 -15.70 30.72 -8.10
C CYS A 70 -14.18 30.78 -8.03
N LEU A 71 -13.49 29.85 -8.67
CA LEU A 71 -12.05 29.71 -8.54
C LEU A 71 -11.37 29.42 -9.87
N ASN A 72 -10.46 30.29 -10.27
CA ASN A 72 -9.62 30.11 -11.43
C ASN A 72 -8.40 29.24 -11.10
N ILE A 73 -8.23 28.13 -11.82
CA ILE A 73 -7.14 27.17 -11.66
C ILE A 73 -6.20 27.32 -12.86
N PRO A 74 -4.96 27.82 -12.67
CA PRO A 74 -3.97 27.90 -13.72
C PRO A 74 -3.44 26.50 -14.08
N PRO A 75 -2.69 26.34 -15.19
CA PRO A 75 -1.93 25.14 -15.43
C PRO A 75 -1.08 24.75 -14.21
N LEU A 76 -1.15 23.49 -13.80
CA LEU A 76 -0.41 22.96 -12.66
C LEU A 76 0.92 22.42 -13.15
N LEU A 77 1.98 22.88 -12.53
CA LEU A 77 3.37 22.54 -12.90
C LEU A 77 4.06 21.88 -11.71
N MET A 78 4.72 20.77 -11.98
CA MET A 78 5.60 20.11 -11.00
C MET A 78 6.89 19.66 -11.70
N ILE A 79 7.95 20.45 -11.51
CA ILE A 79 9.25 20.26 -12.18
C ILE A 79 9.06 20.34 -13.71
N ASP A 80 9.06 19.21 -14.41
CA ASP A 80 8.86 19.08 -15.87
C ASP A 80 7.45 18.58 -16.23
N ASP A 81 6.70 18.06 -15.26
CA ASP A 81 5.32 17.63 -15.47
C ASP A 81 4.35 18.81 -15.45
N ALA A 82 3.49 18.90 -16.45
CA ALA A 82 2.47 19.94 -16.55
C ALA A 82 1.10 19.33 -16.86
N ILE A 83 0.06 19.85 -16.19
CA ILE A 83 -1.33 19.56 -16.53
C ILE A 83 -2.11 20.87 -16.67
N ALA A 84 -2.84 21.03 -17.76
CA ALA A 84 -3.77 22.13 -17.95
C ALA A 84 -5.19 21.59 -18.08
N ILE A 85 -6.12 22.21 -17.37
CA ILE A 85 -7.55 21.89 -17.41
C ILE A 85 -8.23 23.01 -18.18
N THR A 86 -9.13 22.68 -19.09
CA THR A 86 -9.89 23.66 -19.90
C THR A 86 -11.35 23.23 -20.01
N GLU A 87 -12.25 24.16 -20.15
CA GLU A 87 -13.70 23.89 -20.26
C GLU A 87 -14.12 23.48 -21.65
N CYS A 88 -13.45 23.99 -22.70
CA CYS A 88 -13.82 23.74 -24.06
C CYS A 88 -12.63 23.60 -25.03
N GLY A 89 -12.93 23.12 -26.23
CA GLY A 89 -11.93 22.90 -27.27
C GLY A 89 -11.14 24.16 -27.70
N PRO A 90 -11.78 25.27 -28.00
CA PRO A 90 -11.08 26.52 -28.37
C PRO A 90 -10.09 26.98 -27.29
N GLU A 91 -10.46 26.88 -26.03
CA GLU A 91 -9.60 27.23 -24.91
C GLU A 91 -8.39 26.29 -24.82
N SER A 92 -8.58 24.98 -25.00
CA SER A 92 -7.48 24.03 -24.99
C SER A 92 -6.45 24.32 -26.11
N VAL A 93 -6.88 24.81 -27.27
CA VAL A 93 -5.97 25.23 -28.34
C VAL A 93 -5.15 26.44 -27.91
N LYS A 94 -5.76 27.45 -27.27
CA LYS A 94 -5.07 28.66 -26.78
C LYS A 94 -4.04 28.28 -25.70
N VAL A 95 -4.42 27.45 -24.72
CA VAL A 95 -3.53 27.02 -23.66
C VAL A 95 -2.36 26.20 -24.22
N ASN A 96 -2.62 25.30 -25.16
CA ASN A 96 -1.57 24.54 -25.81
C ASN A 96 -0.58 25.44 -26.55
N ALA A 97 -1.07 26.43 -27.29
CA ALA A 97 -0.22 27.41 -27.96
C ALA A 97 0.61 28.25 -26.99
N LEU A 98 0.01 28.68 -25.87
CA LEU A 98 0.71 29.40 -24.81
C LEU A 98 1.84 28.55 -24.19
N ILE A 99 1.57 27.30 -23.82
CA ILE A 99 2.57 26.39 -23.27
C ILE A 99 3.72 26.19 -24.27
N GLN A 100 3.43 25.92 -25.54
CA GLN A 100 4.46 25.75 -26.58
C GLN A 100 5.32 27.00 -26.74
N SER A 101 4.67 28.18 -26.90
CA SER A 101 5.40 29.44 -27.02
C SER A 101 6.37 29.69 -25.86
N LYS A 102 5.96 29.38 -24.62
CA LYS A 102 6.81 29.57 -23.44
C LYS A 102 7.96 28.58 -23.36
N VAL A 103 7.70 27.33 -23.72
CA VAL A 103 8.74 26.29 -23.80
C VAL A 103 9.77 26.64 -24.87
N ASP A 104 9.31 27.11 -26.05
CA ASP A 104 10.19 27.50 -27.14
C ASP A 104 11.03 28.75 -26.80
N MET A 105 10.44 29.77 -26.11
CA MET A 105 11.17 30.92 -25.61
C MET A 105 12.29 30.57 -24.62
N LYS A 106 12.19 29.42 -23.96
CA LYS A 106 13.22 28.90 -23.05
C LYS A 106 14.19 27.92 -23.74
N ASN A 107 14.08 27.75 -25.07
CA ASN A 107 14.82 26.74 -25.83
C ASN A 107 14.63 25.30 -25.31
N LEU A 108 13.47 25.03 -24.70
CA LEU A 108 13.07 23.70 -24.27
C LEU A 108 12.21 23.03 -25.35
N ARG A 109 12.04 21.73 -25.27
CA ARG A 109 11.17 20.97 -26.19
C ARG A 109 10.25 20.07 -25.41
N LEU A 110 8.96 20.07 -25.78
CA LEU A 110 7.97 19.11 -25.28
C LEU A 110 8.21 17.76 -25.94
N GLY A 111 8.28 16.69 -25.16
CA GLY A 111 8.36 15.33 -25.69
C GLY A 111 7.02 14.88 -26.26
N HIS A 112 6.88 14.83 -27.60
CA HIS A 112 5.63 14.47 -28.26
C HIS A 112 5.02 13.16 -27.74
N GLY A 113 5.83 12.11 -27.53
CA GLY A 113 5.36 10.82 -27.03
C GLY A 113 4.95 10.81 -25.56
N LYS A 114 5.21 11.91 -24.82
CA LYS A 114 4.84 12.09 -23.41
C LYS A 114 3.72 13.13 -23.19
N CYS A 115 3.21 13.73 -24.26
CA CYS A 115 2.16 14.72 -24.22
C CYS A 115 0.83 14.11 -24.69
N PHE A 116 -0.16 14.14 -23.83
CA PHE A 116 -1.47 13.57 -24.09
C PHE A 116 -2.57 14.59 -23.86
N LYS A 117 -3.68 14.44 -24.57
CA LYS A 117 -4.91 15.12 -24.27
C LYS A 117 -5.95 14.11 -23.78
N MET A 118 -6.74 14.51 -22.82
CA MET A 118 -7.83 13.69 -22.27
C MET A 118 -9.12 14.50 -22.32
N HIS A 119 -10.17 13.87 -22.80
CA HIS A 119 -11.51 14.43 -22.74
C HIS A 119 -12.23 13.84 -21.53
N VAL A 120 -12.73 14.70 -20.65
CA VAL A 120 -13.47 14.31 -19.45
C VAL A 120 -14.93 14.70 -19.63
N GLY A 121 -15.84 13.72 -19.53
CA GLY A 121 -17.29 13.94 -19.65
C GLY A 121 -17.92 13.21 -20.82
N LYS A 122 -19.23 13.47 -21.02
CA LYS A 122 -20.07 12.72 -22.00
C LYS A 122 -20.03 13.28 -23.40
N ASN A 123 -19.63 14.53 -23.58
CA ASN A 123 -19.77 15.23 -24.88
C ASN A 123 -18.42 15.29 -25.60
N THR A 124 -18.17 14.36 -26.53
CA THR A 124 -16.89 14.23 -27.24
C THR A 124 -16.83 15.03 -28.55
N SER A 125 -17.91 15.70 -28.94
CA SER A 125 -18.05 16.36 -30.27
C SER A 125 -17.14 17.57 -30.49
N CYS A 126 -16.47 18.08 -29.47
CA CYS A 126 -15.66 19.31 -29.55
C CYS A 126 -14.17 19.09 -29.20
N CYS A 127 -13.63 17.88 -29.37
CA CYS A 127 -12.21 17.63 -29.10
C CYS A 127 -11.32 18.18 -30.23
N PRO A 128 -10.63 19.33 -30.06
CA PRO A 128 -9.77 19.87 -31.08
C PRO A 128 -8.55 18.99 -31.31
N ILE A 129 -7.95 19.09 -32.49
CA ILE A 129 -6.63 18.52 -32.75
C ILE A 129 -5.61 19.45 -32.10
N LEU A 130 -5.00 19.01 -31.04
CA LEU A 130 -3.83 19.68 -30.43
C LEU A 130 -2.54 19.14 -31.04
N LYS A 131 -1.57 19.99 -31.23
CA LYS A 131 -0.27 19.63 -31.79
C LYS A 131 0.87 19.92 -30.82
N VAL A 132 1.88 19.11 -30.84
CA VAL A 132 3.19 19.31 -30.20
C VAL A 132 4.26 19.11 -31.24
N GLN A 133 5.09 20.13 -31.52
CA GLN A 133 6.11 20.09 -32.57
C GLN A 133 5.53 19.65 -33.94
N ASP A 134 4.44 20.24 -34.36
CA ASP A 134 3.70 19.92 -35.59
C ASP A 134 3.07 18.52 -35.69
N LYS A 135 3.24 17.69 -34.69
CA LYS A 135 2.62 16.36 -34.60
C LYS A 135 1.35 16.40 -33.76
N ASN A 136 0.35 15.66 -34.19
CA ASN A 136 -0.91 15.57 -33.43
C ASN A 136 -0.69 14.93 -32.07
N MET A 137 -1.14 15.57 -31.01
CA MET A 137 -1.11 15.04 -29.65
C MET A 137 -2.04 13.83 -29.54
N LEU A 138 -1.55 12.77 -28.89
CA LEU A 138 -2.34 11.54 -28.67
C LEU A 138 -3.51 11.80 -27.73
N THR A 139 -4.65 11.17 -28.02
CA THR A 139 -5.80 11.17 -27.12
C THR A 139 -5.72 9.94 -26.22
N SER A 140 -5.80 10.16 -24.92
CA SER A 140 -5.80 9.06 -23.94
C SER A 140 -7.05 9.14 -23.06
N SER A 141 -7.53 7.99 -22.63
CA SER A 141 -8.59 7.85 -21.63
C SER A 141 -8.05 7.57 -20.22
N ARG A 142 -6.74 7.31 -20.11
CA ARG A 142 -6.08 6.96 -18.84
C ARG A 142 -4.62 7.42 -18.90
N GLU A 143 -4.23 8.30 -17.98
CA GLU A 143 -2.86 8.80 -17.88
C GLU A 143 -2.39 8.86 -16.44
N LYS A 144 -1.07 8.70 -16.26
CA LYS A 144 -0.42 8.82 -14.95
C LYS A 144 0.11 10.24 -14.76
N TYR A 145 -0.32 10.89 -13.68
CA TYR A 145 0.18 12.20 -13.29
C TYR A 145 0.58 12.19 -11.82
N LEU A 146 1.83 12.54 -11.52
CA LEU A 146 2.42 12.56 -10.16
C LEU A 146 2.16 11.27 -9.34
N GLY A 147 2.19 10.13 -10.01
CA GLY A 147 2.01 8.83 -9.37
C GLY A 147 0.57 8.34 -9.27
N ASP A 148 -0.42 9.18 -9.58
CA ASP A 148 -1.83 8.82 -9.60
C ASP A 148 -2.35 8.63 -11.03
N ILE A 149 -3.33 7.75 -11.20
CA ILE A 149 -3.99 7.53 -12.48
C ILE A 149 -5.20 8.46 -12.59
N ILE A 150 -5.20 9.28 -13.63
CA ILE A 150 -6.33 10.10 -14.02
C ILE A 150 -7.04 9.41 -15.18
N THR A 151 -8.36 9.32 -15.13
CA THR A 151 -9.19 8.70 -16.16
C THR A 151 -10.25 9.65 -16.69
N SER A 152 -10.66 9.46 -17.95
CA SER A 152 -11.66 10.28 -18.62
C SER A 152 -13.05 10.21 -17.96
N ASP A 153 -13.35 9.14 -17.22
CA ASP A 153 -14.58 8.97 -16.44
C ASP A 153 -14.47 9.48 -15.00
N CYS A 154 -13.33 10.04 -14.61
CA CYS A 154 -13.02 10.54 -13.27
C CYS A 154 -13.22 9.51 -12.14
N LYS A 155 -13.20 8.21 -12.45
CA LYS A 155 -13.36 7.18 -11.43
C LYS A 155 -12.02 6.78 -10.81
N ILE A 156 -12.04 6.50 -9.52
CA ILE A 156 -10.86 6.11 -8.75
C ILE A 156 -10.43 4.65 -9.00
N ASN A 157 -11.28 3.83 -9.64
CA ASN A 157 -11.06 2.38 -9.77
C ASN A 157 -9.70 2.04 -10.38
N SER A 158 -9.32 2.70 -11.48
CA SER A 158 -8.02 2.47 -12.14
C SER A 158 -6.83 2.85 -11.25
N ASN A 159 -6.99 3.86 -10.40
CA ASN A 159 -5.97 4.24 -9.43
C ASN A 159 -5.81 3.16 -8.35
N ILE A 160 -6.92 2.60 -7.85
CA ILE A 160 -6.88 1.52 -6.86
C ILE A 160 -6.28 0.25 -7.45
N GLU A 161 -6.62 -0.10 -8.69
CA GLU A 161 -6.04 -1.24 -9.42
C GLU A 161 -4.52 -1.10 -9.59
N GLU A 162 -4.03 0.07 -10.01
CA GLU A 162 -2.60 0.35 -10.14
C GLU A 162 -1.88 0.20 -8.80
N ARG A 163 -2.45 0.76 -7.72
CA ARG A 163 -1.92 0.63 -6.36
C ARG A 163 -1.89 -0.82 -5.89
N TYR A 164 -2.93 -1.60 -6.20
CA TYR A 164 -2.99 -3.02 -5.90
C TYR A 164 -1.87 -3.77 -6.63
N ASN A 165 -1.73 -3.59 -7.94
CA ASN A 165 -0.71 -4.27 -8.75
C ASN A 165 0.71 -3.92 -8.29
N LYS A 166 0.98 -2.63 -8.07
CA LYS A 166 2.24 -2.15 -7.50
C LYS A 166 2.50 -2.76 -6.12
N GLY A 167 1.48 -2.78 -5.27
CA GLY A 167 1.56 -3.36 -3.93
C GLY A 167 1.89 -4.85 -3.94
N MET A 168 1.27 -5.62 -4.83
CA MET A 168 1.56 -7.04 -5.00
C MET A 168 3.01 -7.27 -5.44
N GLY A 169 3.52 -6.45 -6.37
CA GLY A 169 4.93 -6.48 -6.77
C GLY A 169 5.89 -6.22 -5.61
N ILE A 170 5.64 -5.16 -4.83
CA ILE A 170 6.45 -4.82 -3.65
C ILE A 170 6.35 -5.93 -2.58
N ALA A 171 5.16 -6.46 -2.31
CA ALA A 171 4.98 -7.54 -1.35
C ALA A 171 5.81 -8.78 -1.74
N ASN A 172 5.82 -9.16 -3.02
CA ASN A 172 6.62 -10.26 -3.53
C ASN A 172 8.14 -10.01 -3.35
N GLN A 173 8.61 -8.80 -3.64
CA GLN A 173 10.02 -8.42 -3.42
C GLN A 173 10.41 -8.54 -1.94
N ILE A 174 9.57 -8.04 -1.02
CA ILE A 174 9.83 -8.16 0.42
C ILE A 174 9.83 -9.62 0.86
N ILE A 175 8.87 -10.42 0.39
CA ILE A 175 8.76 -11.84 0.74
C ILE A 175 10.00 -12.61 0.24
N SER A 176 10.50 -12.33 -0.97
CA SER A 176 11.74 -12.90 -1.49
C SER A 176 12.93 -12.52 -0.61
N LEU A 177 13.07 -11.23 -0.30
CA LEU A 177 14.14 -10.73 0.57
C LEU A 177 14.12 -11.38 1.96
N LEU A 178 12.94 -11.54 2.55
CA LEU A 178 12.78 -12.20 3.86
C LEU A 178 13.13 -13.69 3.84
N LYS A 179 13.05 -14.35 2.67
CA LYS A 179 13.45 -15.75 2.49
C LYS A 179 14.95 -15.89 2.24
N GLU A 180 15.54 -14.97 1.49
CA GLU A 180 16.95 -14.99 1.10
C GLU A 180 17.87 -14.59 2.25
N ILE A 181 17.45 -13.62 3.07
CA ILE A 181 18.23 -13.11 4.18
C ILE A 181 17.74 -13.74 5.48
N SER A 182 18.67 -14.38 6.21
CA SER A 182 18.37 -14.91 7.54
C SER A 182 18.36 -13.78 8.57
N PHE A 183 17.17 -13.29 8.92
CA PHE A 183 17.00 -12.28 9.98
C PHE A 183 16.92 -12.88 11.38
N GLY A 184 16.96 -14.21 11.52
CA GLY A 184 16.91 -14.89 12.81
C GLY A 184 15.72 -14.42 13.67
N GLN A 185 16.04 -14.02 14.91
CA GLN A 185 15.04 -13.52 15.88
C GLN A 185 14.33 -12.24 15.42
N HIS A 186 14.96 -11.42 14.56
CA HIS A 186 14.42 -10.14 14.09
C HIS A 186 13.49 -10.26 12.87
N TYR A 187 13.20 -11.46 12.39
CA TYR A 187 12.41 -11.70 11.18
C TYR A 187 11.09 -10.92 11.16
N PHE A 188 10.26 -11.04 12.21
CA PHE A 188 8.97 -10.34 12.26
C PHE A 188 9.14 -8.83 12.43
N HIS A 189 10.13 -8.39 13.19
CA HIS A 189 10.45 -6.96 13.30
C HIS A 189 10.81 -6.39 11.93
N MET A 190 11.72 -7.02 11.19
CA MET A 190 12.13 -6.59 9.87
C MET A 190 10.99 -6.65 8.87
N ALA A 191 10.13 -7.67 8.94
CA ALA A 191 8.92 -7.73 8.11
C ALA A 191 8.02 -6.52 8.35
N MET A 192 7.83 -6.06 9.61
CA MET A 192 7.04 -4.87 9.92
C MET A 192 7.72 -3.58 9.46
N VAL A 193 9.05 -3.49 9.56
CA VAL A 193 9.82 -2.35 9.02
C VAL A 193 9.63 -2.27 7.49
N PHE A 194 9.78 -3.38 6.77
CA PHE A 194 9.58 -3.40 5.31
C PHE A 194 8.13 -3.13 4.92
N ARG A 195 7.15 -3.67 5.68
CA ARG A 195 5.75 -3.30 5.47
C ARG A 195 5.56 -1.79 5.55
N GLN A 196 6.09 -1.15 6.59
CA GLN A 196 5.91 0.28 6.81
C GLN A 196 6.67 1.12 5.77
N SER A 197 7.95 0.81 5.52
CA SER A 197 8.82 1.65 4.70
C SER A 197 8.66 1.42 3.19
N MET A 198 8.32 0.22 2.77
CA MET A 198 8.22 -0.13 1.35
C MET A 198 6.78 -0.36 0.93
N LEU A 199 6.08 -1.32 1.54
CA LEU A 199 4.74 -1.73 1.08
C LEU A 199 3.73 -0.61 1.24
N LEU A 200 3.54 -0.10 2.46
CA LEU A 200 2.55 0.95 2.73
C LEU A 200 2.88 2.27 2.02
N ASN A 201 4.14 2.63 1.91
CA ASN A 201 4.52 3.83 1.15
C ASN A 201 4.27 3.63 -0.35
N GLY A 202 4.50 2.43 -0.88
CA GLY A 202 4.24 2.12 -2.28
C GLY A 202 2.76 2.18 -2.67
N ILE A 203 1.87 1.65 -1.82
CA ILE A 203 0.41 1.60 -2.10
C ILE A 203 -0.35 2.83 -1.62
N LEU A 204 0.18 3.58 -0.65
CA LEU A 204 -0.49 4.74 -0.03
C LEU A 204 0.16 6.09 -0.38
N CYS A 205 1.04 6.14 -1.38
CA CYS A 205 1.55 7.40 -1.90
C CYS A 205 0.36 8.30 -2.30
N ASN A 206 0.36 9.59 -1.91
CA ASN A 206 -0.72 10.55 -2.16
C ASN A 206 -2.11 10.11 -1.64
N SER A 207 -2.19 9.17 -0.71
CA SER A 207 -3.48 8.68 -0.20
C SER A 207 -4.24 9.74 0.60
N GLU A 208 -3.58 10.80 1.05
CA GLU A 208 -4.17 11.96 1.72
C GLU A 208 -5.16 12.75 0.86
N VAL A 209 -5.00 12.71 -0.47
CA VAL A 209 -5.90 13.39 -1.41
C VAL A 209 -6.95 12.47 -2.02
N LEU A 210 -6.90 11.17 -1.76
CA LEU A 210 -7.90 10.23 -2.25
C LEU A 210 -9.27 10.50 -1.60
N TYR A 211 -10.30 10.54 -2.41
CA TYR A 211 -11.70 10.69 -1.99
C TYR A 211 -12.60 9.71 -2.73
N GLY A 212 -13.86 9.59 -2.29
CA GLY A 212 -14.82 8.67 -2.91
C GLY A 212 -14.44 7.18 -2.74
N LEU A 213 -13.61 6.86 -1.76
CA LEU A 213 -13.25 5.50 -1.42
C LEU A 213 -14.46 4.76 -0.83
N ASN A 214 -14.87 3.69 -1.49
CA ASN A 214 -15.89 2.79 -0.96
C ASN A 214 -15.25 1.57 -0.26
N LYS A 215 -16.10 0.74 0.32
CA LYS A 215 -15.68 -0.47 1.04
C LYS A 215 -14.84 -1.41 0.15
N THR A 216 -15.25 -1.62 -1.10
CA THR A 216 -14.55 -2.51 -2.05
C THR A 216 -13.13 -1.99 -2.35
N HIS A 217 -12.96 -0.68 -2.50
CA HIS A 217 -11.64 -0.06 -2.72
C HIS A 217 -10.70 -0.34 -1.54
N ILE A 218 -11.19 -0.17 -0.32
CA ILE A 218 -10.41 -0.45 0.89
C ILE A 218 -10.08 -1.94 1.00
N GLU A 219 -11.04 -2.84 0.76
CA GLU A 219 -10.84 -4.28 0.77
C GLU A 219 -9.81 -4.73 -0.27
N THR A 220 -9.79 -4.08 -1.45
CA THR A 220 -8.78 -4.33 -2.48
C THR A 220 -7.39 -4.00 -1.99
N LEU A 221 -7.18 -2.83 -1.37
CA LEU A 221 -5.89 -2.45 -0.81
C LEU A 221 -5.51 -3.34 0.39
N GLU A 222 -6.45 -3.67 1.27
CA GLU A 222 -6.23 -4.58 2.40
C GLU A 222 -5.93 -6.02 1.96
N SER A 223 -6.33 -6.43 0.76
CA SER A 223 -5.99 -7.74 0.22
C SER A 223 -4.49 -7.89 -0.06
N VAL A 224 -3.80 -6.80 -0.40
CA VAL A 224 -2.33 -6.77 -0.53
C VAL A 224 -1.68 -7.00 0.84
N ASP A 225 -2.19 -6.34 1.87
CA ASP A 225 -1.71 -6.49 3.24
C ASP A 225 -1.94 -7.92 3.75
N ARG A 226 -3.12 -8.48 3.45
CA ARG A 226 -3.43 -9.90 3.74
C ARG A 226 -2.47 -10.84 3.04
N TYR A 227 -2.18 -10.62 1.77
CA TYR A 227 -1.24 -11.43 1.00
C TYR A 227 0.16 -11.38 1.62
N PHE A 228 0.63 -10.18 1.96
CA PHE A 228 1.92 -9.97 2.64
C PHE A 228 1.98 -10.76 3.97
N PHE A 229 1.04 -10.53 4.87
CA PHE A 229 1.01 -11.20 6.17
C PHE A 229 0.90 -12.72 6.05
N LYS A 230 0.03 -13.21 5.15
CA LYS A 230 -0.12 -14.65 4.90
C LYS A 230 1.24 -15.29 4.63
N ASN A 231 2.06 -14.68 3.79
CA ASN A 231 3.38 -15.21 3.43
C ASN A 231 4.40 -15.05 4.57
N VAL A 232 4.38 -13.92 5.29
CA VAL A 232 5.27 -13.68 6.44
C VAL A 232 5.03 -14.71 7.54
N PHE A 233 3.77 -15.01 7.85
CA PHE A 233 3.39 -15.99 8.87
C PHE A 233 3.32 -17.44 8.37
N ASN A 234 3.45 -17.64 7.06
CA ASN A 234 3.21 -18.95 6.41
C ASN A 234 1.85 -19.54 6.81
N SER A 235 0.80 -18.72 6.78
CA SER A 235 -0.51 -19.07 7.30
C SER A 235 -1.49 -19.44 6.17
N LEU A 236 -2.63 -20.03 6.53
CA LEU A 236 -3.65 -20.44 5.58
C LEU A 236 -4.44 -19.26 5.02
N VAL A 237 -5.03 -19.41 3.83
CA VAL A 237 -5.88 -18.41 3.18
C VAL A 237 -7.07 -18.03 4.06
N SER A 238 -7.57 -18.98 4.86
CA SER A 238 -8.70 -18.81 5.77
C SER A 238 -8.38 -18.03 7.06
N THR A 239 -7.12 -17.56 7.25
CA THR A 239 -6.75 -16.74 8.40
C THR A 239 -7.40 -15.37 8.29
N PRO A 240 -8.21 -14.93 9.27
CA PRO A 240 -8.81 -13.61 9.28
C PRO A 240 -7.73 -12.51 9.34
N ILE A 241 -7.93 -11.41 8.63
CA ILE A 241 -6.93 -10.32 8.54
C ILE A 241 -6.70 -9.64 9.89
N GLU A 242 -7.72 -9.53 10.71
CA GLU A 242 -7.61 -8.97 12.05
C GLU A 242 -6.65 -9.74 12.94
N SER A 243 -6.48 -11.05 12.73
CA SER A 243 -5.50 -11.84 13.48
C SER A 243 -4.07 -11.33 13.29
N TYR A 244 -3.71 -10.95 12.06
CA TYR A 244 -2.40 -10.35 11.80
C TYR A 244 -2.27 -8.97 12.45
N TYR A 245 -3.29 -8.12 12.32
CA TYR A 245 -3.27 -6.78 12.92
C TYR A 245 -3.17 -6.84 14.44
N ILE A 246 -3.86 -7.80 15.09
CA ILE A 246 -3.80 -8.01 16.54
C ILE A 246 -2.41 -8.48 16.96
N GLU A 247 -1.85 -9.51 16.32
CA GLU A 247 -0.58 -10.10 16.72
C GLU A 247 0.62 -9.19 16.43
N THR A 248 0.55 -8.36 15.37
CA THR A 248 1.60 -7.42 15.01
C THR A 248 1.38 -6.00 15.54
N ASN A 249 0.24 -5.72 16.17
CA ASN A 249 -0.21 -4.37 16.55
C ASN A 249 -0.18 -3.38 15.36
N SER A 250 -0.54 -3.87 14.18
CA SER A 250 -0.52 -3.08 12.96
C SER A 250 -1.84 -2.34 12.76
N THR A 251 -1.75 -1.11 12.25
CA THR A 251 -2.94 -0.33 11.90
C THR A 251 -3.49 -0.79 10.54
N PRO A 252 -4.81 -1.03 10.41
CA PRO A 252 -5.46 -1.31 9.13
C PRO A 252 -5.31 -0.14 8.14
N ILE A 253 -5.23 -0.47 6.84
CA ILE A 253 -4.98 0.49 5.76
C ILE A 253 -6.00 1.65 5.79
N ARG A 254 -7.28 1.37 6.03
CA ARG A 254 -8.33 2.40 6.12
C ARG A 254 -7.99 3.52 7.11
N TYR A 255 -7.47 3.17 8.27
CA TYR A 255 -7.12 4.14 9.31
C TYR A 255 -5.79 4.86 9.03
N ILE A 256 -4.89 4.24 8.26
CA ILE A 256 -3.67 4.92 7.79
C ILE A 256 -4.05 6.02 6.78
N ILE A 257 -4.94 5.73 5.82
CA ILE A 257 -5.45 6.72 4.86
C ILE A 257 -6.13 7.88 5.60
N MET A 258 -7.01 7.57 6.55
CA MET A 258 -7.68 8.55 7.40
C MET A 258 -6.67 9.45 8.15
N ALA A 259 -5.67 8.85 8.79
CA ALA A 259 -4.62 9.60 9.49
C ALA A 259 -3.86 10.55 8.54
N ARG A 260 -3.50 10.09 7.33
CA ARG A 260 -2.83 10.93 6.33
C ARG A 260 -3.71 12.09 5.89
N ARG A 261 -5.00 11.87 5.64
CA ARG A 261 -5.96 12.91 5.27
C ARG A 261 -6.12 13.96 6.37
N LEU A 262 -6.24 13.53 7.62
CA LEU A 262 -6.31 14.44 8.78
C LEU A 262 -5.02 15.27 8.92
N MET A 263 -3.84 14.67 8.72
CA MET A 263 -2.57 15.42 8.73
C MET A 263 -2.46 16.39 7.56
N TYR A 264 -2.95 16.03 6.38
CA TYR A 264 -2.99 16.92 5.23
C TYR A 264 -3.96 18.09 5.47
N TYR A 265 -5.11 17.84 6.10
CA TYR A 265 -6.03 18.89 6.55
C TYR A 265 -5.33 19.94 7.44
N TRP A 266 -4.56 19.48 8.46
CA TRP A 266 -3.76 20.40 9.26
C TRP A 266 -2.80 21.22 8.38
N THR A 267 -2.14 20.60 7.42
CA THR A 267 -1.25 21.29 6.48
C THR A 267 -1.98 22.35 5.65
N ILE A 268 -3.17 22.04 5.15
CA ILE A 268 -4.01 23.00 4.42
C ILE A 268 -4.39 24.21 5.31
N LEU A 269 -4.71 23.97 6.57
CA LEU A 269 -5.05 25.05 7.50
C LEU A 269 -3.90 26.02 7.77
N GLN A 270 -2.65 25.56 7.66
CA GLN A 270 -1.46 26.41 7.84
C GLN A 270 -1.11 27.24 6.59
N LYS A 271 -1.67 26.87 5.44
CA LYS A 271 -1.41 27.58 4.19
C LYS A 271 -2.05 28.97 4.18
N ASP A 272 -1.40 29.91 3.43
CA ASP A 272 -1.98 31.21 3.14
C ASP A 272 -3.25 31.08 2.31
N ASP A 273 -4.22 31.96 2.53
CA ASP A 273 -5.49 31.94 1.79
C ASP A 273 -5.32 32.23 0.28
N SER A 274 -4.19 32.75 -0.14
CA SER A 274 -3.80 32.94 -1.54
C SER A 274 -3.36 31.64 -2.22
N GLU A 275 -2.95 30.62 -1.47
CA GLU A 275 -2.47 29.37 -2.02
C GLU A 275 -3.61 28.52 -2.64
N LEU A 276 -3.36 27.96 -3.82
CA LEU A 276 -4.38 27.22 -4.58
C LEU A 276 -5.03 26.09 -3.79
N ALA A 277 -4.26 25.28 -3.08
CA ALA A 277 -4.80 24.18 -2.29
C ALA A 277 -5.76 24.66 -1.19
N LYS A 278 -5.46 25.81 -0.57
CA LYS A 278 -6.33 26.46 0.43
C LYS A 278 -7.60 26.99 -0.22
N LYS A 279 -7.48 27.65 -1.38
CA LYS A 279 -8.63 28.15 -2.15
C LYS A 279 -9.56 27.01 -2.57
N VAL A 280 -9.03 25.91 -3.10
CA VAL A 280 -9.82 24.72 -3.46
C VAL A 280 -10.57 24.17 -2.26
N PHE A 281 -9.90 24.04 -1.11
CA PHE A 281 -10.51 23.58 0.14
C PHE A 281 -11.67 24.50 0.58
N ILE A 282 -11.47 25.82 0.58
CA ILE A 282 -12.52 26.80 0.94
C ILE A 282 -13.70 26.68 -0.04
N THR A 283 -13.43 26.62 -1.35
CA THR A 283 -14.46 26.50 -2.39
C THR A 283 -15.29 25.23 -2.23
N GLN A 284 -14.67 24.08 -1.97
CA GLN A 284 -15.37 22.81 -1.73
C GLN A 284 -16.26 22.88 -0.48
N ARG A 285 -15.82 23.55 0.57
CA ARG A 285 -16.63 23.77 1.79
C ARG A 285 -17.87 24.62 1.53
N LEU A 286 -17.75 25.64 0.71
CA LEU A 286 -18.88 26.54 0.40
C LEU A 286 -19.90 25.88 -0.51
N LEU A 287 -19.48 25.03 -1.41
CA LEU A 287 -20.32 24.51 -2.50
C LEU A 287 -20.96 23.14 -2.21
N VAL A 288 -20.67 22.54 -1.07
CA VAL A 288 -21.23 21.27 -0.57
C VAL A 288 -21.56 20.29 -1.71
N THR A 289 -20.53 19.70 -2.32
CA THR A 289 -20.70 18.69 -3.36
C THR A 289 -20.69 17.30 -2.78
N LYS A 290 -21.52 16.41 -3.30
CA LYS A 290 -21.55 15.01 -2.87
C LYS A 290 -20.25 14.30 -3.30
N ASN A 291 -19.67 13.50 -2.39
CA ASN A 291 -18.51 12.66 -2.65
C ASN A 291 -17.22 13.42 -3.01
N ASP A 292 -17.00 14.61 -2.46
CA ASP A 292 -15.73 15.31 -2.59
C ASP A 292 -14.79 15.05 -1.40
N TRP A 293 -13.58 15.62 -1.51
CA TRP A 293 -12.55 15.44 -0.47
C TRP A 293 -12.95 16.02 0.89
N VAL A 294 -13.65 17.16 0.89
CA VAL A 294 -14.09 17.84 2.13
C VAL A 294 -15.15 17.02 2.86
N GLN A 295 -16.10 16.45 2.13
CA GLN A 295 -17.09 15.56 2.72
C GLN A 295 -16.45 14.31 3.35
N GLN A 296 -15.48 13.71 2.66
CA GLN A 296 -14.74 12.57 3.22
C GLN A 296 -13.93 12.97 4.46
N LEU A 297 -13.33 14.17 4.45
CA LEU A 297 -12.64 14.72 5.63
C LEU A 297 -13.59 14.93 6.81
N GLN A 298 -14.81 15.45 6.58
CA GLN A 298 -15.80 15.62 7.63
C GLN A 298 -16.18 14.28 8.26
N SER A 299 -16.44 13.27 7.43
CA SER A 299 -16.69 11.90 7.91
C SER A 299 -15.53 11.35 8.75
N ASP A 300 -14.28 11.59 8.32
CA ASP A 300 -13.09 11.14 9.05
C ASP A 300 -12.95 11.85 10.41
N LEU A 301 -13.23 13.16 10.48
CA LEU A 301 -13.21 13.94 11.73
C LEU A 301 -14.28 13.42 12.72
N GLU A 302 -15.48 13.15 12.21
CA GLU A 302 -16.60 12.60 13.01
C GLU A 302 -16.27 11.20 13.52
N GLU A 303 -15.80 10.29 12.64
CA GLU A 303 -15.41 8.92 13.03
C GLU A 303 -14.27 8.94 14.06
N CYS A 304 -13.30 9.85 13.92
CA CYS A 304 -12.22 10.06 14.89
C CYS A 304 -12.66 10.75 16.19
N GLY A 305 -13.87 11.28 16.29
CA GLY A 305 -14.32 12.09 17.43
C GLY A 305 -13.50 13.37 17.62
N ILE A 306 -12.95 13.94 16.51
CA ILE A 306 -12.23 15.22 16.55
C ILE A 306 -13.21 16.35 16.33
N THR A 307 -13.78 16.86 17.43
CA THR A 307 -14.80 17.93 17.44
C THR A 307 -14.23 19.33 17.67
N LEU A 308 -12.90 19.48 17.57
CA LEU A 308 -12.23 20.75 17.79
C LEU A 308 -12.58 21.77 16.69
N PRO A 309 -12.85 23.05 17.04
CA PRO A 309 -13.03 24.11 16.05
C PRO A 309 -11.78 24.26 15.18
N GLU A 310 -11.97 24.61 13.91
CA GLU A 310 -10.88 24.79 12.93
C GLU A 310 -9.80 25.76 13.43
N ALA A 311 -10.19 26.90 14.03
CA ALA A 311 -9.27 27.85 14.61
C ALA A 311 -8.38 27.22 15.69
N ARG A 312 -8.92 26.29 16.47
CA ARG A 312 -8.13 25.56 17.48
C ARG A 312 -7.15 24.60 16.83
N ILE A 313 -7.58 23.84 15.80
CA ILE A 313 -6.69 22.93 15.04
C ILE A 313 -5.58 23.75 14.38
N LYS A 314 -5.90 24.87 13.74
CA LYS A 314 -4.94 25.78 13.11
C LYS A 314 -3.90 26.31 14.11
N SER A 315 -4.28 26.59 15.35
CA SER A 315 -3.37 27.08 16.40
C SER A 315 -2.48 26.00 17.01
N MET A 316 -2.76 24.71 16.75
CA MET A 316 -1.95 23.61 17.29
C MET A 316 -0.62 23.47 16.55
N LYS A 317 0.47 23.17 17.28
CA LYS A 317 1.72 22.71 16.69
C LYS A 317 1.48 21.36 15.97
N LYS A 318 2.24 21.12 14.90
CA LYS A 318 2.15 19.89 14.09
C LYS A 318 2.20 18.61 14.94
N ASP A 319 3.16 18.53 15.86
CA ASP A 319 3.36 17.35 16.71
C ASP A 319 2.20 17.15 17.70
N ALA A 320 1.61 18.21 18.20
CA ALA A 320 0.44 18.12 19.08
C ALA A 320 -0.78 17.58 18.32
N PHE A 321 -1.03 18.07 17.10
CA PHE A 321 -2.12 17.55 16.27
C PHE A 321 -1.83 16.11 15.81
N LYS A 322 -0.58 15.81 15.40
CA LYS A 322 -0.15 14.44 15.07
C LYS A 322 -0.41 13.47 16.23
N SER A 323 -0.07 13.88 17.46
CA SER A 323 -0.30 13.06 18.66
C SER A 323 -1.78 12.83 18.93
N LEU A 324 -2.63 13.85 18.73
CA LEU A 324 -4.09 13.73 18.83
C LEU A 324 -4.62 12.72 17.80
N VAL A 325 -4.28 12.89 16.52
CA VAL A 325 -4.67 11.98 15.43
C VAL A 325 -4.22 10.56 15.76
N LYS A 326 -2.95 10.36 16.13
CA LYS A 326 -2.40 9.04 16.48
C LYS A 326 -3.19 8.38 17.62
N LYS A 327 -3.56 9.14 18.64
CA LYS A 327 -4.38 8.65 19.79
C LYS A 327 -5.75 8.19 19.30
N GLN A 328 -6.45 9.02 18.51
CA GLN A 328 -7.80 8.69 18.03
C GLN A 328 -7.79 7.50 17.07
N ILE A 329 -6.87 7.47 16.11
CA ILE A 329 -6.68 6.33 15.19
C ILE A 329 -6.42 5.04 15.94
N ARG A 330 -5.62 5.08 17.02
CA ARG A 330 -5.37 3.91 17.86
C ARG A 330 -6.65 3.43 18.54
N THR A 331 -7.44 4.34 19.10
CA THR A 331 -8.73 4.01 19.72
C THR A 331 -9.68 3.36 18.72
N LEU A 332 -9.82 3.95 17.52
CA LEU A 332 -10.64 3.39 16.44
C LEU A 332 -10.14 2.02 16.00
N THR A 333 -8.83 1.87 15.83
CA THR A 333 -8.22 0.57 15.47
C THR A 333 -8.57 -0.50 16.49
N MET A 334 -8.44 -0.18 17.79
CA MET A 334 -8.78 -1.12 18.86
C MET A 334 -10.26 -1.51 18.86
N GLN A 335 -11.18 -0.55 18.72
CA GLN A 335 -12.62 -0.79 18.62
C GLN A 335 -12.96 -1.66 17.39
N TYR A 336 -12.38 -1.34 16.24
CA TYR A 336 -12.57 -2.10 15.02
C TYR A 336 -12.08 -3.54 15.16
N LEU A 337 -10.88 -3.75 15.73
CA LEU A 337 -10.33 -5.10 15.94
C LEU A 337 -11.13 -5.90 16.96
N VAL A 338 -11.65 -5.27 18.02
CA VAL A 338 -12.58 -5.91 18.97
C VAL A 338 -13.83 -6.39 18.25
N THR A 339 -14.43 -5.53 17.40
CA THR A 339 -15.64 -5.86 16.65
C THR A 339 -15.39 -6.99 15.63
N LEU A 340 -14.26 -6.97 14.92
CA LEU A 340 -13.93 -8.04 13.97
C LEU A 340 -13.62 -9.35 14.69
N ARG A 341 -12.84 -9.29 15.77
CA ARG A 341 -12.50 -10.46 16.58
C ARG A 341 -13.74 -11.23 17.02
N SER A 342 -14.78 -10.53 17.48
CA SER A 342 -16.04 -11.15 17.94
C SER A 342 -16.83 -11.84 16.81
N LYS A 343 -16.56 -11.53 15.55
CA LYS A 343 -17.24 -12.10 14.38
C LYS A 343 -16.61 -13.42 13.88
N HIS A 344 -15.37 -13.70 14.27
CA HIS A 344 -14.63 -14.85 13.77
C HIS A 344 -14.12 -15.73 14.90
N SER A 345 -14.61 -16.96 14.97
CA SER A 345 -14.18 -17.94 15.99
C SER A 345 -12.67 -18.21 15.99
N LYS A 346 -11.99 -17.96 14.86
CA LYS A 346 -10.53 -18.11 14.74
C LYS A 346 -9.74 -17.01 15.43
N SER A 347 -10.31 -15.83 15.60
CA SER A 347 -9.66 -14.65 16.25
C SER A 347 -10.21 -14.35 17.63
N GLU A 348 -11.31 -14.95 18.02
CA GLU A 348 -12.04 -14.70 19.26
C GLU A 348 -11.18 -14.71 20.53
N HIS A 349 -10.20 -15.61 20.59
CA HIS A 349 -9.32 -15.78 21.76
C HIS A 349 -8.07 -14.89 21.73
N LEU A 350 -7.84 -14.13 20.66
CA LEU A 350 -6.66 -13.28 20.56
C LEU A 350 -6.76 -12.10 21.53
N LEU A 351 -5.71 -11.88 22.29
CA LEU A 351 -5.62 -10.73 23.18
C LEU A 351 -5.19 -9.50 22.40
N ILE A 352 -5.96 -8.42 22.51
CA ILE A 352 -5.63 -7.14 21.89
C ILE A 352 -4.80 -6.33 22.89
N GLU A 353 -3.51 -6.22 22.63
CA GLU A 353 -2.53 -5.52 23.46
C GLU A 353 -1.74 -4.52 22.64
N ASN A 354 -0.95 -3.72 23.33
CA ASN A 354 -0.10 -2.73 22.68
C ASN A 354 1.27 -3.32 22.33
N GLY A 355 1.73 -3.06 21.12
CA GLY A 355 3.04 -3.52 20.64
C GLY A 355 2.99 -4.86 19.91
N LEU A 356 4.07 -5.17 19.21
CA LEU A 356 4.30 -6.50 18.63
C LEU A 356 4.33 -7.52 19.75
N LYS A 357 3.62 -8.64 19.58
CA LYS A 357 3.56 -9.67 20.61
C LYS A 357 4.95 -10.16 20.97
N GLU A 358 5.19 -10.34 22.26
CA GLU A 358 6.50 -10.67 22.81
C GLU A 358 7.11 -11.91 22.15
N TYR A 359 6.33 -12.97 21.92
CA TYR A 359 6.83 -14.19 21.30
C TYR A 359 7.39 -13.99 19.88
N LEU A 360 6.90 -12.99 19.14
CA LEU A 360 7.39 -12.67 17.80
C LEU A 360 8.82 -12.08 17.82
N ASN A 361 9.19 -11.40 18.90
CA ASN A 361 10.52 -10.82 19.08
C ASN A 361 11.44 -11.67 19.97
N ASN A 362 10.93 -12.70 20.63
CA ASN A 362 11.72 -13.49 21.59
C ASN A 362 12.79 -14.31 20.88
N SER A 363 14.04 -14.24 21.37
CA SER A 363 15.20 -14.93 20.78
C SER A 363 15.24 -16.42 21.06
N GLU A 364 14.54 -16.87 22.10
CA GLU A 364 14.54 -18.28 22.54
C GLU A 364 13.51 -19.12 21.78
N ILE A 365 12.63 -18.48 21.00
CA ILE A 365 11.62 -19.13 20.16
C ILE A 365 12.07 -19.03 18.70
N THR A 366 12.26 -20.17 18.05
CA THR A 366 12.68 -20.23 16.66
C THR A 366 11.60 -19.69 15.72
N LEU A 367 11.96 -19.30 14.50
CA LEU A 367 11.01 -18.76 13.50
C LEU A 367 9.86 -19.75 13.24
N GLU A 368 10.15 -21.02 13.10
CA GLU A 368 9.14 -22.06 12.86
C GLU A 368 8.20 -22.24 14.07
N GLU A 369 8.72 -22.12 15.27
CA GLU A 369 7.93 -22.15 16.50
C GLU A 369 7.01 -20.92 16.63
N LYS A 370 7.50 -19.73 16.25
CA LYS A 370 6.67 -18.51 16.19
C LYS A 370 5.50 -18.67 15.21
N LYS A 371 5.75 -19.22 14.02
CA LYS A 371 4.72 -19.50 13.02
C LYS A 371 3.73 -20.55 13.52
N LEU A 372 4.20 -21.62 14.15
CA LEU A 372 3.35 -22.63 14.74
C LEU A 372 2.47 -22.05 15.85
N LEU A 373 3.04 -21.24 16.75
CA LEU A 373 2.28 -20.58 17.81
C LEU A 373 1.20 -19.65 17.25
N PHE A 374 1.52 -18.89 16.20
CA PHE A 374 0.54 -18.08 15.49
C PHE A 374 -0.59 -18.94 14.90
N ALA A 375 -0.25 -20.05 14.22
CA ALA A 375 -1.24 -20.96 13.64
C ALA A 375 -2.16 -21.57 14.70
N MET A 376 -1.64 -21.90 15.87
CA MET A 376 -2.44 -22.41 16.99
C MET A 376 -3.35 -21.33 17.57
N LYS A 377 -2.82 -20.12 17.84
CA LYS A 377 -3.60 -18.98 18.35
C LYS A 377 -4.75 -18.59 17.42
N THR A 378 -4.55 -18.74 16.11
CA THR A 378 -5.54 -18.39 15.09
C THR A 378 -6.37 -19.57 14.61
N ARG A 379 -6.27 -20.74 15.28
CA ARG A 379 -6.95 -21.99 14.87
C ARG A 379 -6.76 -22.31 13.38
N ASN A 380 -5.52 -22.19 12.90
CA ASN A 380 -5.14 -22.46 11.51
C ASN A 380 -4.30 -23.74 11.37
N VAL A 381 -4.24 -24.57 12.39
CA VAL A 381 -3.69 -25.93 12.27
C VAL A 381 -4.67 -26.82 11.50
N ASN A 382 -4.14 -27.82 10.78
CA ASN A 382 -4.92 -28.64 9.85
C ASN A 382 -5.73 -29.74 10.56
N VAL A 383 -6.61 -29.35 11.48
CA VAL A 383 -7.62 -30.25 12.11
C VAL A 383 -8.99 -29.99 11.50
N LYS A 384 -9.84 -31.00 11.42
CA LYS A 384 -11.14 -30.92 10.73
C LYS A 384 -12.05 -29.81 11.27
N THR A 385 -12.05 -29.59 12.59
CA THR A 385 -12.90 -28.54 13.21
C THR A 385 -12.55 -27.14 12.77
N ASN A 386 -11.30 -26.89 12.33
CA ASN A 386 -10.88 -25.60 11.79
C ASN A 386 -11.36 -25.37 10.35
N PHE A 387 -11.87 -26.43 9.69
CA PHE A 387 -12.32 -26.42 8.29
C PHE A 387 -13.68 -27.10 8.16
N ARG A 388 -14.62 -26.83 9.09
CA ARG A 388 -15.95 -27.45 9.16
C ARG A 388 -16.67 -27.48 7.81
N ASN A 389 -16.58 -26.43 7.03
CA ASN A 389 -17.22 -26.33 5.71
C ASN A 389 -16.61 -27.26 4.64
N SER A 390 -15.41 -27.78 4.89
CA SER A 390 -14.69 -28.67 3.96
C SER A 390 -14.84 -30.14 4.31
N TYR A 391 -15.45 -30.47 5.46
CA TYR A 391 -15.62 -31.84 5.93
C TYR A 391 -17.07 -32.13 6.32
N SER A 392 -17.67 -33.12 5.71
CA SER A 392 -19.00 -33.61 6.07
C SER A 392 -19.01 -34.40 7.38
N ASN A 393 -17.87 -34.96 7.76
CA ASN A 393 -17.68 -35.71 9.00
C ASN A 393 -16.46 -35.17 9.76
N LEU A 394 -16.70 -34.67 10.97
CA LEU A 394 -15.68 -34.12 11.85
C LEU A 394 -14.98 -35.14 12.75
N THR A 395 -15.40 -36.40 12.75
CA THR A 395 -14.80 -37.47 13.54
C THR A 395 -13.28 -37.52 13.33
N CYS A 396 -12.54 -37.76 14.41
CA CYS A 396 -11.08 -37.83 14.38
C CYS A 396 -10.58 -38.91 13.41
N ARG A 397 -9.67 -38.51 12.53
CA ARG A 397 -9.08 -39.43 11.52
C ARG A 397 -8.24 -40.56 12.11
N LEU A 398 -7.74 -40.39 13.35
CA LEU A 398 -6.89 -41.41 13.99
C LEU A 398 -7.66 -42.40 14.84
N CYS A 399 -8.49 -41.93 15.78
CA CYS A 399 -9.19 -42.83 16.69
C CYS A 399 -10.54 -43.30 16.12
N ALA A 400 -11.09 -42.53 15.16
CA ALA A 400 -12.38 -42.82 14.53
C ALA A 400 -13.56 -43.06 15.50
N LYS A 401 -13.43 -42.57 16.76
CA LYS A 401 -14.49 -42.76 17.77
C LYS A 401 -15.69 -41.88 17.47
N PRO A 402 -16.91 -42.45 17.48
CA PRO A 402 -18.14 -41.66 17.34
C PRO A 402 -18.22 -40.56 18.41
N GLY A 403 -18.57 -39.32 18.00
CA GLY A 403 -18.68 -38.17 18.90
C GLY A 403 -17.37 -37.44 19.24
N GLU A 404 -16.20 -37.98 18.88
CA GLU A 404 -14.92 -37.34 19.06
C GLU A 404 -14.52 -36.55 17.81
N GLU A 405 -14.80 -35.23 17.81
CA GLU A 405 -14.42 -34.34 16.71
C GLU A 405 -12.90 -34.09 16.70
N GLU A 406 -12.32 -34.07 15.49
CA GLU A 406 -10.89 -33.76 15.32
C GLU A 406 -10.63 -32.25 15.51
N SER A 407 -10.28 -31.91 16.73
CA SER A 407 -9.90 -30.55 17.16
C SER A 407 -8.54 -30.57 17.82
N GLU A 408 -7.93 -29.39 18.02
CA GLU A 408 -6.71 -29.27 18.81
C GLU A 408 -6.88 -29.90 20.20
N LEU A 409 -7.99 -29.59 20.87
CA LEU A 409 -8.29 -30.14 22.20
C LEU A 409 -8.43 -31.66 22.18
N HIS A 410 -9.05 -32.23 21.13
CA HIS A 410 -9.13 -33.67 20.99
C HIS A 410 -7.75 -34.29 20.74
N LEU A 411 -6.88 -33.68 19.91
CA LEU A 411 -5.54 -34.22 19.68
C LEU A 411 -4.70 -34.32 20.97
N MET A 412 -4.92 -33.39 21.92
CA MET A 412 -4.26 -33.44 23.23
C MET A 412 -4.66 -34.68 24.09
N ARG A 413 -5.83 -35.24 23.86
CA ARG A 413 -6.39 -36.37 24.61
C ARG A 413 -6.68 -37.62 23.75
N CYS A 414 -6.37 -37.57 22.47
CA CYS A 414 -6.61 -38.66 21.56
C CYS A 414 -5.77 -39.89 21.97
N GLU A 415 -6.43 -41.01 22.30
CA GLU A 415 -5.74 -42.25 22.77
C GLU A 415 -4.66 -42.72 21.82
N LYS A 416 -4.86 -42.58 20.50
CA LYS A 416 -3.87 -42.99 19.49
C LYS A 416 -2.60 -42.11 19.49
N ILE A 417 -2.64 -40.96 20.17
CA ILE A 417 -1.50 -40.05 20.33
C ILE A 417 -0.91 -40.19 21.73
N ILE A 418 -1.77 -40.24 22.79
CA ILE A 418 -1.36 -40.22 24.19
C ILE A 418 -0.65 -41.52 24.60
N HIS A 419 -0.90 -42.65 23.92
CA HIS A 419 -0.19 -43.91 24.20
C HIS A 419 1.32 -43.84 23.94
N GLU A 420 1.82 -42.82 23.27
CA GLU A 420 3.25 -42.51 23.22
C GLU A 420 3.68 -41.96 24.60
N SER A 421 4.49 -42.74 25.36
CA SER A 421 4.88 -42.42 26.74
C SER A 421 5.44 -40.99 26.93
N ASP A 422 6.18 -40.54 25.93
CA ASP A 422 6.80 -39.20 25.93
C ASP A 422 5.81 -38.06 25.78
N ILE A 423 4.63 -38.32 25.19
CA ILE A 423 3.57 -37.31 24.99
C ILE A 423 2.72 -37.22 26.25
N LYS A 424 2.35 -38.33 26.85
CA LYS A 424 1.51 -38.37 28.05
C LYS A 424 2.08 -37.46 29.17
N ASN A 425 3.35 -37.66 29.52
CA ASN A 425 4.01 -36.88 30.58
C ASN A 425 4.09 -35.38 30.25
N LEU A 426 4.25 -35.02 28.97
CA LEU A 426 4.27 -33.62 28.53
C LEU A 426 2.90 -32.96 28.62
N MET A 427 1.81 -33.70 28.33
CA MET A 427 0.46 -33.17 28.26
C MET A 427 -0.24 -33.08 29.62
N GLU A 428 0.20 -33.81 30.63
CA GLU A 428 -0.34 -33.76 32.00
C GLU A 428 -0.23 -32.35 32.61
N ASN A 429 0.78 -31.58 32.21
CA ASN A 429 1.09 -30.26 32.76
C ASN A 429 0.82 -29.08 31.81
N ILE A 430 0.16 -29.30 30.67
CA ILE A 430 -0.03 -28.28 29.66
C ILE A 430 -1.51 -28.14 29.32
N SER A 431 -2.01 -26.90 29.43
CA SER A 431 -3.31 -26.49 28.91
C SER A 431 -3.19 -25.91 27.50
N TYR A 432 -4.26 -26.06 26.68
CA TYR A 432 -4.34 -25.35 25.40
C TYR A 432 -4.19 -23.83 25.60
N MET A 433 -4.69 -23.29 26.72
CA MET A 433 -4.59 -21.85 27.04
C MET A 433 -3.17 -21.37 27.30
N ASP A 434 -2.20 -22.27 27.53
CA ASP A 434 -0.79 -21.88 27.75
C ASP A 434 -0.15 -21.23 26.52
N ILE A 435 -0.74 -21.40 25.31
CA ILE A 435 -0.35 -20.65 24.09
C ILE A 435 -0.59 -19.14 24.23
N HIS A 436 -1.44 -18.71 25.17
CA HIS A 436 -1.71 -17.31 25.49
C HIS A 436 -1.02 -16.85 26.80
N GLY A 437 -0.30 -17.75 27.47
CA GLY A 437 0.37 -17.49 28.73
C GLY A 437 1.72 -16.76 28.59
N SER A 438 2.52 -16.82 29.67
CA SER A 438 3.91 -16.30 29.66
C SER A 438 4.76 -17.00 28.59
N ILE A 439 5.91 -16.41 28.24
CA ILE A 439 6.87 -17.01 27.29
C ILE A 439 7.26 -18.43 27.67
N GLU A 440 7.51 -18.69 28.96
CA GLU A 440 7.84 -20.03 29.44
C GLU A 440 6.70 -21.04 29.18
N LYS A 441 5.45 -20.66 29.48
CA LYS A 441 4.27 -21.48 29.19
C LYS A 441 4.12 -21.71 27.68
N GLN A 442 4.30 -20.67 26.88
CA GLN A 442 4.27 -20.78 25.42
C GLN A 442 5.35 -21.73 24.89
N LYS A 443 6.58 -21.67 25.38
CA LYS A 443 7.67 -22.58 25.01
C LYS A 443 7.33 -24.04 25.35
N ASN A 444 6.80 -24.28 26.54
CA ASN A 444 6.38 -25.62 26.95
C ASN A 444 5.23 -26.16 26.08
N ALA A 445 4.22 -25.31 25.80
CA ALA A 445 3.13 -25.64 24.89
C ALA A 445 3.63 -25.95 23.47
N ILE A 446 4.51 -25.13 22.90
CA ILE A 446 5.11 -25.36 21.57
C ILE A 446 5.83 -26.71 21.53
N LYS A 447 6.65 -27.01 22.54
CA LYS A 447 7.41 -28.29 22.64
C LYS A 447 6.48 -29.49 22.58
N ALA A 448 5.41 -29.46 23.37
CA ALA A 448 4.43 -30.54 23.39
C ALA A 448 3.66 -30.64 22.08
N TRP A 449 3.19 -29.53 21.55
CA TRP A 449 2.45 -29.49 20.27
C TRP A 449 3.28 -29.96 19.08
N LYS A 450 4.56 -29.62 19.01
CA LYS A 450 5.47 -30.15 17.96
C LYS A 450 5.50 -31.67 17.98
N LYS A 451 5.55 -32.29 19.18
CA LYS A 451 5.52 -33.74 19.30
C LYS A 451 4.16 -34.33 18.89
N VAL A 452 3.07 -33.74 19.38
CA VAL A 452 1.70 -34.15 19.01
C VAL A 452 1.49 -34.11 17.50
N PHE A 453 1.83 -33.00 16.85
CA PHE A 453 1.66 -32.86 15.39
C PHE A 453 2.59 -33.83 14.63
N LYS A 454 3.81 -34.06 15.09
CA LYS A 454 4.72 -35.03 14.48
C LYS A 454 4.10 -36.44 14.48
N VAL A 455 3.63 -36.90 15.65
CA VAL A 455 3.00 -38.23 15.77
C VAL A 455 1.71 -38.32 14.99
N TRP A 456 0.88 -37.26 15.05
CA TRP A 456 -0.36 -37.18 14.30
C TRP A 456 -0.12 -37.28 12.78
N THR A 457 0.86 -36.54 12.24
CA THR A 457 1.21 -36.59 10.82
C THR A 457 1.69 -37.97 10.40
N ILE A 458 2.64 -38.57 11.16
CA ILE A 458 3.17 -39.89 10.85
C ILE A 458 2.04 -40.96 10.84
N LYS A 459 1.16 -40.93 11.83
CA LYS A 459 0.04 -41.91 11.90
C LYS A 459 -1.00 -41.69 10.80
N LEU A 460 -1.23 -40.44 10.37
CA LEU A 460 -2.09 -40.16 9.21
C LEU A 460 -1.48 -40.63 7.89
N GLU A 461 -0.18 -40.45 7.72
CA GLU A 461 0.51 -40.93 6.52
C GLU A 461 0.55 -42.47 6.46
N GLY A 462 0.80 -43.13 7.60
CA GLY A 462 0.75 -44.57 7.71
C GLY A 462 -0.63 -45.17 7.44
N SER A 463 -1.70 -44.44 7.74
CA SER A 463 -3.08 -44.89 7.45
C SER A 463 -3.49 -44.74 5.98
N LYS A 464 -2.75 -43.98 5.17
CA LYS A 464 -3.00 -43.78 3.72
C LYS A 464 -2.50 -44.91 2.84
N LEU A 465 -1.88 -45.93 3.39
CA LEU A 465 -1.48 -47.15 2.67
C LEU A 465 -2.67 -48.07 2.29
N SER A 466 -3.91 -47.66 2.49
CA SER A 466 -5.12 -48.31 1.97
C SER A 466 -5.64 -47.53 0.75
N PRO A 467 -5.91 -48.17 -0.41
CA PRO A 467 -6.20 -47.47 -1.67
C PRO A 467 -7.65 -47.02 -1.74
N SER A 468 -7.93 -45.76 -1.37
CA SER A 468 -9.17 -45.10 -1.82
C SER A 468 -8.90 -43.58 -1.89
N GLY A 469 -8.85 -43.14 -3.15
CA GLY A 469 -8.41 -41.83 -3.60
C GLY A 469 -9.02 -40.62 -2.91
N HIS A 470 -8.15 -39.78 -2.43
CA HIS A 470 -8.12 -38.35 -2.56
C HIS A 470 -6.79 -37.88 -1.95
N GLN A 471 -5.86 -37.49 -2.81
CA GLN A 471 -4.59 -36.92 -2.38
C GLN A 471 -4.84 -35.55 -1.70
N VAL A 472 -4.67 -35.51 -0.40
CA VAL A 472 -4.54 -34.26 0.36
C VAL A 472 -3.07 -34.09 0.69
N HIS A 473 -2.42 -33.21 -0.05
CA HIS A 473 -1.06 -32.77 0.29
C HIS A 473 -1.06 -32.04 1.62
N VAL A 474 -0.52 -32.69 2.65
CA VAL A 474 -0.14 -32.03 3.91
C VAL A 474 1.26 -31.46 3.70
N SER A 475 1.33 -30.24 3.16
CA SER A 475 2.58 -29.50 3.11
C SER A 475 2.72 -28.67 4.40
N VAL A 476 3.54 -29.16 5.31
CA VAL A 476 4.25 -28.27 6.23
C VAL A 476 5.26 -27.50 5.35
N GLY A 477 4.87 -26.33 4.86
CA GLY A 477 5.76 -25.36 4.25
C GLY A 477 6.47 -25.77 2.95
N HIS A 478 5.72 -26.03 1.87
CA HIS A 478 6.24 -25.82 0.52
C HIS A 478 5.21 -25.03 -0.29
N SER A 479 5.67 -23.90 -0.80
CA SER A 479 4.93 -22.95 -1.60
C SER A 479 4.35 -23.60 -2.86
N ALA A 480 3.01 -23.75 -2.92
CA ALA A 480 2.34 -23.96 -4.19
C ALA A 480 2.37 -22.64 -4.96
N SER A 481 3.03 -22.63 -6.11
CA SER A 481 2.99 -21.57 -7.07
C SER A 481 1.56 -21.41 -7.60
N TYR A 482 0.95 -20.29 -7.29
CA TYR A 482 -0.34 -19.90 -7.84
C TYR A 482 -0.07 -19.33 -9.24
N THR A 483 -0.42 -20.06 -10.30
CA THR A 483 -0.54 -19.53 -11.65
C THR A 483 -1.94 -18.94 -11.80
N PRO A 484 -2.09 -17.65 -12.13
CA PRO A 484 -3.40 -17.11 -12.48
C PRO A 484 -3.83 -17.66 -13.84
N ASN A 485 -5.08 -18.12 -13.95
CA ASN A 485 -5.70 -18.49 -15.20
C ASN A 485 -5.65 -17.30 -16.17
N ALA A 486 -4.85 -17.46 -17.23
CA ALA A 486 -4.85 -16.58 -18.38
C ALA A 486 -6.03 -16.95 -19.27
N SER A 487 -7.05 -16.10 -19.33
CA SER A 487 -7.99 -16.07 -20.43
C SER A 487 -7.82 -14.75 -21.18
N ALA A 488 -7.43 -14.88 -22.45
CA ALA A 488 -7.45 -13.88 -23.50
C ALA A 488 -6.53 -12.66 -23.34
N ALA A 489 -5.27 -12.79 -23.77
CA ALA A 489 -4.45 -11.67 -24.18
C ALA A 489 -4.25 -11.73 -25.70
N GLN A 490 -4.74 -10.71 -26.39
CA GLN A 490 -4.31 -10.38 -27.74
C GLN A 490 -2.89 -9.83 -27.68
N THR A 491 -2.04 -10.35 -28.53
CA THR A 491 -0.65 -9.96 -28.73
C THR A 491 -0.53 -8.52 -29.18
N VAL A 492 0.20 -7.70 -28.45
CA VAL A 492 0.77 -6.44 -28.90
C VAL A 492 2.25 -6.43 -28.53
N ASP A 493 3.03 -6.05 -29.49
CA ASP A 493 4.46 -6.08 -29.66
C ASP A 493 5.26 -5.42 -28.52
N THR A 494 6.39 -6.01 -28.16
CA THR A 494 7.23 -5.65 -27.03
C THR A 494 8.24 -4.57 -27.37
N GLY A 495 8.06 -3.39 -26.77
CA GLY A 495 9.13 -2.41 -26.57
C GLY A 495 9.72 -2.56 -25.16
N SER A 496 11.03 -2.57 -25.06
CA SER A 496 11.83 -2.77 -23.84
C SER A 496 11.51 -1.76 -22.72
N PRO A 497 11.58 -2.16 -21.44
CA PRO A 497 11.37 -1.23 -20.32
C PRO A 497 12.67 -0.48 -19.98
N ASP A 498 12.61 0.84 -20.03
CA ASP A 498 13.63 1.72 -19.46
C ASP A 498 13.39 1.87 -17.93
N ASP A 499 14.48 1.76 -17.18
CA ASP A 499 14.56 1.91 -15.73
C ASP A 499 14.10 3.30 -15.26
N ASP A 500 13.02 3.33 -14.48
CA ASP A 500 12.52 4.56 -13.82
C ASP A 500 12.90 4.56 -12.34
N SER A 501 14.01 5.24 -12.01
CA SER A 501 14.46 5.44 -10.64
C SER A 501 13.70 6.59 -9.99
N GLY A 502 12.55 6.28 -9.38
CA GLY A 502 11.77 7.24 -8.61
C GLY A 502 12.41 7.58 -7.26
N SER A 503 12.71 8.84 -7.02
CA SER A 503 13.18 9.36 -5.74
C SER A 503 12.10 9.24 -4.66
N SER A 504 12.41 8.48 -3.60
CA SER A 504 11.53 8.29 -2.44
C SER A 504 11.68 9.43 -1.44
N TYR A 505 10.61 10.18 -1.19
CA TYR A 505 10.50 11.00 0.01
C TYR A 505 10.14 10.11 1.20
N VAL A 506 11.07 9.96 2.12
CA VAL A 506 10.85 9.28 3.39
C VAL A 506 10.11 10.23 4.34
N TYR A 507 8.84 9.93 4.64
CA TYR A 507 8.16 10.55 5.77
C TYR A 507 8.39 9.67 7.01
N ASP A 508 9.19 10.19 7.93
CA ASP A 508 9.45 9.56 9.21
C ASP A 508 8.23 9.70 10.14
N PHE A 509 7.57 8.58 10.41
CA PHE A 509 6.58 8.41 11.46
C PHE A 509 7.23 7.61 12.60
N GLY A 510 8.21 8.22 13.27
CA GLY A 510 8.73 7.72 14.52
C GLY A 510 7.68 7.71 15.66
#